data_f1e676da8b81aae09b1a98968fc3265b
#
_entry.id   f1e676da8b81aae09b1a98968fc3265b
#
_cell.length_a   1.000
_cell.length_b   1.000
_cell.length_c   1.000
_cell.angle_alpha   90.00
_cell.angle_beta   90.00
_cell.angle_gamma   90.00
#
_symmetry.space_group_name_H-M   'P 1'
#
loop_
_entity.id
_entity.type
_entity.pdbx_description
1 polymer ?
#
loop_
_entity_poly.entity_id
_entity_poly.type
_entity_poly.pdbx_seq_one_letter_code
_entity_poly.pdbx_strand_id
1 'polypeptide(L)'
;MRDSSTDGIQIGGLPTELTIDGPTLVDQARPDEAAVGYEAAVILISHPENRRLGARFRLAPGSTLEIGRAANADISLPEAPSLSRHHVRVRLANGQVTLEDLGSRNGTFINDRAIRGAVELESGDRFQLGNVHFKFLHEKDVEHAYYEAIYEMVVRDGLTGIFNRRKFFEEGARELARAQRHGRALSFVLLDLDHFKRVNDELGHLAGDSALKQVTQRLLPLVRTEELFARIGGEEFAVLCPETDLERALVLAEKMRRLCGSEPYDCGGAEVSITCSIGVAELAPEMSRLEDLLRAADRALYVAKNEGRDRVRAAARVETS
;
A
#
# COMPACT_ATOMS: atom_id res chain seq x y z
N MET A 1 -17.86 -71.02 6.44
CA MET A 1 -17.81 -70.35 7.75
C MET A 1 -17.10 -69.09 7.55
N ARG A 2 -17.76 -68.00 7.82
CA ARG A 2 -17.47 -66.69 7.29
C ARG A 2 -16.62 -65.91 8.31
N ASP A 3 -15.50 -65.44 7.84
CA ASP A 3 -14.60 -64.58 8.59
C ASP A 3 -14.85 -63.13 8.15
N SER A 4 -15.17 -62.28 9.07
CA SER A 4 -15.46 -60.84 8.85
C SER A 4 -14.36 -60.04 9.48
N SER A 5 -13.38 -59.63 8.67
CA SER A 5 -12.34 -58.68 9.04
C SER A 5 -12.87 -57.26 8.83
N THR A 6 -12.99 -56.55 9.92
CA THR A 6 -13.27 -55.11 9.96
C THR A 6 -11.94 -54.36 9.86
N ASP A 7 -11.64 -53.79 8.70
CA ASP A 7 -10.52 -52.85 8.53
C ASP A 7 -10.89 -51.47 9.11
N GLY A 8 -10.21 -51.16 10.21
CA GLY A 8 -10.26 -49.83 10.81
C GLY A 8 -9.35 -48.84 10.05
N ILE A 9 -9.95 -47.79 9.49
CA ILE A 9 -9.22 -46.68 8.90
C ILE A 9 -8.54 -45.87 10.02
N GLN A 10 -7.22 -45.96 10.10
CA GLN A 10 -6.42 -45.03 10.90
C GLN A 10 -6.39 -43.65 10.22
N ILE A 11 -6.98 -42.66 10.85
CA ILE A 11 -6.82 -41.27 10.48
C ILE A 11 -5.44 -40.81 10.98
N GLY A 12 -4.52 -40.65 10.03
CA GLY A 12 -3.18 -40.11 10.28
C GLY A 12 -3.23 -38.72 10.88
N GLY A 13 -2.40 -38.51 11.93
CA GLY A 13 -2.31 -37.24 12.66
C GLY A 13 -1.89 -36.07 11.77
N LEU A 14 -2.52 -34.95 12.02
CA LEU A 14 -2.11 -33.62 11.50
C LEU A 14 -0.68 -33.32 11.98
N PRO A 15 0.22 -32.79 11.10
CA PRO A 15 1.51 -32.31 11.55
C PRO A 15 1.32 -31.03 12.36
N THR A 16 1.66 -31.14 13.65
CA THR A 16 1.91 -30.01 14.54
C THR A 16 3.29 -29.47 14.20
N GLU A 17 3.35 -28.18 13.85
CA GLU A 17 4.48 -27.30 13.59
C GLU A 17 4.57 -26.79 12.15
N LEU A 18 3.79 -25.75 11.86
CA LEU A 18 4.08 -24.78 10.80
C LEU A 18 5.12 -23.80 11.37
N THR A 19 6.39 -24.14 11.22
CA THR A 19 7.49 -23.18 11.37
C THR A 19 7.45 -22.29 10.13
N ILE A 20 6.93 -21.09 10.26
CA ILE A 20 7.02 -20.03 9.23
C ILE A 20 8.39 -19.36 9.42
N ASP A 21 9.44 -19.97 8.86
CA ASP A 21 10.69 -19.25 8.58
C ASP A 21 10.48 -18.40 7.33
N GLY A 22 9.87 -17.22 7.52
CA GLY A 22 9.83 -16.17 6.52
C GLY A 22 10.94 -15.15 6.83
N PRO A 23 11.62 -14.59 5.82
CA PRO A 23 12.58 -13.51 6.05
C PRO A 23 11.85 -12.33 6.71
N THR A 24 12.48 -11.79 7.75
CA THR A 24 12.02 -10.58 8.46
C THR A 24 11.83 -9.46 7.44
N LEU A 25 10.59 -9.20 7.04
CA LEU A 25 10.25 -8.09 6.18
C LEU A 25 10.54 -6.81 6.95
N VAL A 26 11.47 -6.02 6.42
CA VAL A 26 11.71 -4.66 6.93
C VAL A 26 10.40 -3.88 6.78
N ASP A 27 9.85 -3.49 7.90
CA ASP A 27 8.60 -2.75 8.00
C ASP A 27 8.79 -1.40 7.29
N GLN A 28 8.10 -1.20 6.16
CA GLN A 28 7.95 0.11 5.50
C GLN A 28 6.86 0.94 6.20
N ALA A 29 6.69 0.77 7.51
CA ALA A 29 5.92 1.72 8.28
C ALA A 29 6.55 3.11 8.12
N ARG A 30 5.73 4.12 7.92
CA ARG A 30 6.19 5.52 7.94
C ARG A 30 7.04 5.73 9.18
N PRO A 31 8.25 6.34 9.12
CA PRO A 31 9.11 6.53 10.30
C PRO A 31 8.40 7.26 11.44
N ASP A 32 7.41 8.11 11.14
CA ASP A 32 6.56 8.77 12.15
C ASP A 32 5.52 7.84 12.78
N GLU A 33 5.16 6.72 12.13
CA GLU A 33 4.24 5.72 12.68
C GLU A 33 4.96 4.63 13.48
N ALA A 34 6.24 4.35 13.16
CA ALA A 34 7.06 3.38 13.89
C ALA A 34 7.60 3.90 15.23
N ALA A 35 7.65 5.23 15.43
CA ALA A 35 8.18 5.87 16.64
C ALA A 35 7.12 6.10 17.73
N VAL A 36 5.83 6.07 17.39
CA VAL A 36 4.72 6.22 18.35
C VAL A 36 3.97 4.90 18.41
N GLY A 37 4.15 4.15 19.51
CA GLY A 37 3.36 2.95 19.77
C GLY A 37 1.86 3.30 19.68
N TYR A 38 1.09 2.59 18.88
CA TYR A 38 -0.37 2.69 18.89
C TYR A 38 -0.94 1.60 19.78
N GLU A 39 -2.09 1.86 20.41
CA GLU A 39 -2.71 0.89 21.32
C GLU A 39 -3.93 0.22 20.72
N ALA A 40 -4.50 0.77 19.64
CA ALA A 40 -5.73 0.30 19.05
C ALA A 40 -5.87 0.71 17.58
N ALA A 41 -6.78 0.05 16.87
CA ALA A 41 -7.10 0.38 15.48
C ALA A 41 -8.61 0.26 15.19
N VAL A 42 -9.08 1.10 14.28
CA VAL A 42 -10.39 1.00 13.65
C VAL A 42 -10.21 0.47 12.23
N ILE A 43 -10.89 -0.61 11.89
CA ILE A 43 -10.78 -1.31 10.61
C ILE A 43 -12.08 -1.14 9.83
N LEU A 44 -12.00 -0.70 8.58
CA LEU A 44 -13.16 -0.63 7.68
C LEU A 44 -13.49 -2.02 7.14
N ILE A 45 -14.63 -2.61 7.58
CA ILE A 45 -15.02 -3.98 7.22
C ILE A 45 -16.15 -4.05 6.19
N SER A 46 -16.88 -2.97 5.93
CA SER A 46 -17.88 -2.89 4.87
C SER A 46 -18.04 -1.46 4.35
N HIS A 47 -18.07 -1.30 3.03
CA HIS A 47 -18.27 -0.03 2.35
C HIS A 47 -19.01 -0.25 1.02
N PRO A 48 -19.95 0.61 0.61
CA PRO A 48 -20.78 0.41 -0.60
C PRO A 48 -19.98 0.22 -1.88
N GLU A 49 -18.86 0.92 -2.01
CA GLU A 49 -18.01 0.84 -3.21
C GLU A 49 -16.83 -0.13 -3.07
N ASN A 50 -16.70 -0.85 -1.97
CA ASN A 50 -15.61 -1.82 -1.67
C ASN A 50 -14.17 -1.31 -1.86
N ARG A 51 -13.99 0.01 -2.03
CA ARG A 51 -12.67 0.58 -2.43
C ARG A 51 -11.65 0.62 -1.30
N ARG A 52 -12.06 0.53 -0.05
CA ARG A 52 -11.18 0.71 1.14
C ARG A 52 -11.37 -0.39 2.18
N LEU A 53 -11.92 -1.52 1.79
CA LEU A 53 -12.10 -2.66 2.70
C LEU A 53 -10.75 -3.11 3.27
N GLY A 54 -10.71 -3.32 4.58
CA GLY A 54 -9.50 -3.66 5.30
C GLY A 54 -8.62 -2.45 5.67
N ALA A 55 -8.98 -1.23 5.24
CA ALA A 55 -8.24 -0.03 5.64
C ALA A 55 -8.26 0.11 7.16
N ARG A 56 -7.09 0.41 7.72
CA ARG A 56 -6.85 0.53 9.15
C ARG A 56 -6.50 1.96 9.51
N PHE A 57 -7.08 2.40 10.61
CA PHE A 57 -6.86 3.73 11.17
C PHE A 57 -6.38 3.54 12.60
N ARG A 58 -5.10 3.75 12.81
CA ARG A 58 -4.41 3.54 14.08
C ARG A 58 -4.71 4.66 15.06
N LEU A 59 -4.87 4.30 16.34
CA LEU A 59 -5.05 5.22 17.44
C LEU A 59 -3.82 5.19 18.33
N ALA A 60 -3.10 6.31 18.37
CA ALA A 60 -2.03 6.52 19.32
C ALA A 60 -2.58 6.94 20.69
N PRO A 61 -1.84 6.73 21.79
CA PRO A 61 -2.22 7.22 23.11
C PRO A 61 -2.60 8.70 23.09
N GLY A 62 -3.77 9.04 23.65
CA GLY A 62 -4.28 10.41 23.70
C GLY A 62 -4.83 10.96 22.39
N SER A 63 -4.87 10.15 21.30
CA SER A 63 -5.38 10.60 20.00
C SER A 63 -6.90 10.62 19.92
N THR A 64 -7.39 11.40 18.96
CA THR A 64 -8.80 11.48 18.58
C THR A 64 -8.91 11.42 17.07
N LEU A 65 -9.85 10.64 16.55
CA LEU A 65 -10.16 10.55 15.12
C LEU A 65 -11.62 10.88 14.87
N GLU A 66 -11.90 11.76 13.93
CA GLU A 66 -13.26 12.01 13.43
C GLU A 66 -13.52 11.24 12.13
N ILE A 67 -14.65 10.55 12.07
CA ILE A 67 -15.10 9.79 10.90
C ILE A 67 -16.31 10.48 10.29
N GLY A 68 -16.27 10.70 8.97
CA GLY A 68 -17.39 11.30 8.27
C GLY A 68 -17.16 11.43 6.76
N ARG A 69 -18.10 12.07 6.06
CA ARG A 69 -17.95 12.32 4.63
C ARG A 69 -17.28 13.68 4.29
N ALA A 70 -17.03 14.52 5.28
CA ALA A 70 -16.35 15.79 5.06
C ALA A 70 -14.88 15.55 4.68
N ALA A 71 -14.35 16.34 3.74
CA ALA A 71 -12.97 16.21 3.28
C ALA A 71 -11.92 16.54 4.38
N ASN A 72 -12.33 17.23 5.44
CA ASN A 72 -11.51 17.57 6.60
C ASN A 72 -11.71 16.63 7.79
N ALA A 73 -12.49 15.55 7.65
CA ALA A 73 -12.52 14.49 8.65
C ALA A 73 -11.24 13.64 8.56
N ASP A 74 -10.73 13.16 9.71
CA ASP A 74 -9.52 12.33 9.76
C ASP A 74 -9.71 11.05 8.92
N ILE A 75 -10.89 10.43 9.03
CA ILE A 75 -11.33 9.33 8.18
C ILE A 75 -12.44 9.89 7.27
N SER A 76 -12.03 10.45 6.15
CA SER A 76 -12.93 11.02 5.16
C SER A 76 -13.42 9.94 4.18
N LEU A 77 -14.75 9.78 4.08
CA LEU A 77 -15.44 8.86 3.17
C LEU A 77 -16.49 9.63 2.35
N PRO A 78 -16.08 10.51 1.41
CA PRO A 78 -16.98 11.36 0.64
C PRO A 78 -17.95 10.56 -0.24
N GLU A 79 -17.57 9.35 -0.63
CA GLU A 79 -18.33 8.39 -1.42
C GLU A 79 -19.44 7.66 -0.64
N ALA A 80 -19.55 7.87 0.67
CA ALA A 80 -20.59 7.28 1.51
C ALA A 80 -21.68 8.32 1.87
N PRO A 81 -22.72 8.52 1.05
CA PRO A 81 -23.73 9.57 1.26
C PRO A 81 -24.58 9.36 2.52
N SER A 82 -24.60 8.15 3.06
CA SER A 82 -25.27 7.81 4.33
C SER A 82 -24.53 8.35 5.57
N LEU A 83 -23.25 8.75 5.45
CA LEU A 83 -22.53 9.39 6.54
C LEU A 83 -22.87 10.87 6.65
N SER A 84 -22.92 11.37 7.88
CA SER A 84 -22.91 12.81 8.15
C SER A 84 -21.54 13.39 7.83
N ARG A 85 -21.44 14.72 7.65
CA ARG A 85 -20.15 15.40 7.40
C ARG A 85 -19.11 15.05 8.47
N HIS A 86 -19.49 15.20 9.74
CA HIS A 86 -18.83 14.68 10.93
C HIS A 86 -19.83 13.75 11.59
N HIS A 87 -19.56 12.44 11.59
CA HIS A 87 -20.55 11.44 12.02
C HIS A 87 -20.27 10.98 13.45
N VAL A 88 -19.03 10.52 13.68
CA VAL A 88 -18.59 10.07 15.01
C VAL A 88 -17.20 10.57 15.32
N ARG A 89 -16.89 10.57 16.61
CA ARG A 89 -15.55 10.77 17.15
C ARG A 89 -15.12 9.52 17.90
N VAL A 90 -13.92 9.02 17.59
CA VAL A 90 -13.25 7.92 18.29
C VAL A 90 -12.11 8.53 19.08
N ARG A 91 -12.04 8.30 20.39
CA ARG A 91 -10.99 8.85 21.26
C ARG A 91 -10.35 7.75 22.07
N LEU A 92 -9.02 7.69 22.08
CA LEU A 92 -8.24 6.86 22.98
C LEU A 92 -7.69 7.71 24.13
N ALA A 93 -8.09 7.42 25.34
CA ALA A 93 -7.59 8.09 26.54
C ALA A 93 -7.46 7.09 27.70
N ASN A 94 -6.33 7.11 28.42
CA ASN A 94 -6.06 6.22 29.54
C ASN A 94 -6.24 4.72 29.22
N GLY A 95 -5.89 4.30 28.00
CA GLY A 95 -6.03 2.91 27.54
C GLY A 95 -7.47 2.50 27.20
N GLN A 96 -8.44 3.42 27.28
CA GLN A 96 -9.85 3.18 26.93
C GLN A 96 -10.19 3.90 25.63
N VAL A 97 -10.94 3.23 24.76
CA VAL A 97 -11.43 3.83 23.51
C VAL A 97 -12.92 4.10 23.62
N THR A 98 -13.31 5.34 23.34
CA THR A 98 -14.70 5.77 23.33
C THR A 98 -15.15 6.16 21.92
N LEU A 99 -16.36 5.78 21.55
CA LEU A 99 -17.07 6.20 20.32
C LEU A 99 -18.20 7.15 20.70
N GLU A 100 -18.22 8.33 20.13
CA GLU A 100 -19.24 9.36 20.36
C GLU A 100 -19.95 9.72 19.05
N ASP A 101 -21.30 9.63 19.03
CA ASP A 101 -22.10 10.15 17.93
C ASP A 101 -22.17 11.68 17.98
N LEU A 102 -21.79 12.36 16.91
CA LEU A 102 -21.75 13.83 16.80
C LEU A 102 -23.07 14.43 16.31
N GLY A 103 -24.19 13.81 16.57
CA GLY A 103 -25.51 14.23 16.09
C GLY A 103 -25.76 13.78 14.64
N SER A 104 -25.38 12.58 14.31
CA SER A 104 -25.50 12.03 12.96
C SER A 104 -26.95 11.89 12.50
N ARG A 105 -27.19 12.01 11.18
CA ARG A 105 -28.53 11.90 10.59
C ARG A 105 -29.10 10.48 10.70
N ASN A 106 -28.27 9.48 10.46
CA ASN A 106 -28.70 8.07 10.38
C ASN A 106 -28.40 7.28 11.66
N GLY A 107 -27.82 7.93 12.67
CA GLY A 107 -27.44 7.29 13.93
C GLY A 107 -26.18 6.41 13.81
N THR A 108 -25.63 6.10 14.97
CA THR A 108 -24.50 5.22 15.16
C THR A 108 -24.95 3.98 15.93
N PHE A 109 -24.48 2.81 15.52
CA PHE A 109 -24.84 1.54 16.14
C PHE A 109 -23.57 0.79 16.52
N ILE A 110 -23.54 0.19 17.71
CA ILE A 110 -22.49 -0.76 18.14
C ILE A 110 -23.17 -2.12 18.33
N ASN A 111 -22.66 -3.15 17.63
CA ASN A 111 -23.20 -4.51 17.66
C ASN A 111 -24.74 -4.51 17.50
N ASP A 112 -25.21 -3.81 16.48
CA ASP A 112 -26.62 -3.62 16.10
C ASP A 112 -27.49 -2.85 17.13
N ARG A 113 -26.88 -2.21 18.14
CA ARG A 113 -27.57 -1.37 19.12
C ARG A 113 -27.25 0.09 18.92
N ALA A 114 -28.29 0.91 18.77
CA ALA A 114 -28.12 2.36 18.64
C ALA A 114 -27.50 2.95 19.90
N ILE A 115 -26.50 3.81 19.73
CA ILE A 115 -25.87 4.53 20.85
C ILE A 115 -26.43 5.95 21.00
N ARG A 116 -26.31 6.48 22.20
CA ARG A 116 -26.59 7.90 22.52
C ARG A 116 -25.43 8.43 23.35
N GLY A 117 -24.75 9.45 22.82
CA GLY A 117 -23.55 10.01 23.45
C GLY A 117 -22.31 9.13 23.27
N ALA A 118 -21.36 9.24 24.20
CA ALA A 118 -20.12 8.50 24.18
C ALA A 118 -20.29 7.12 24.84
N VAL A 119 -19.81 6.07 24.15
CA VAL A 119 -19.81 4.68 24.61
C VAL A 119 -18.41 4.12 24.52
N GLU A 120 -17.96 3.37 25.51
CA GLU A 120 -16.69 2.65 25.48
C GLU A 120 -16.76 1.48 24.51
N LEU A 121 -15.70 1.30 23.69
CA LEU A 121 -15.56 0.19 22.77
C LEU A 121 -14.71 -0.92 23.40
N GLU A 122 -15.22 -2.14 23.28
CA GLU A 122 -14.46 -3.36 23.57
C GLU A 122 -13.80 -3.93 22.32
N SER A 123 -12.62 -4.55 22.45
CA SER A 123 -11.96 -5.18 21.30
C SER A 123 -12.88 -6.24 20.67
N GLY A 124 -13.03 -6.16 19.34
CA GLY A 124 -13.96 -6.98 18.59
C GLY A 124 -15.28 -6.29 18.26
N ASP A 125 -15.61 -5.17 18.91
CA ASP A 125 -16.85 -4.43 18.62
C ASP A 125 -16.93 -4.00 17.17
N ARG A 126 -18.14 -4.16 16.62
CA ARG A 126 -18.49 -3.65 15.29
C ARG A 126 -19.39 -2.44 15.44
N PHE A 127 -19.01 -1.35 14.78
CA PHE A 127 -19.89 -0.19 14.76
C PHE A 127 -20.26 0.21 13.34
N GLN A 128 -21.51 0.63 13.19
CA GLN A 128 -22.12 0.98 11.92
C GLN A 128 -22.46 2.46 11.87
N LEU A 129 -22.07 3.09 10.77
CA LEU A 129 -22.35 4.49 10.41
C LEU A 129 -23.10 4.52 9.08
N GLY A 130 -24.43 4.62 9.11
CA GLY A 130 -25.22 4.46 7.90
C GLY A 130 -25.04 3.06 7.27
N ASN A 131 -24.47 2.98 6.07
CA ASN A 131 -24.18 1.73 5.36
C ASN A 131 -22.67 1.35 5.37
N VAL A 132 -21.89 1.98 6.22
CA VAL A 132 -20.46 1.71 6.42
C VAL A 132 -20.26 1.03 7.76
N HIS A 133 -19.50 -0.07 7.79
CA HIS A 133 -19.21 -0.81 9.01
C HIS A 133 -17.72 -0.81 9.31
N PHE A 134 -17.43 -0.66 10.58
CA PHE A 134 -16.09 -0.71 11.13
C PHE A 134 -16.00 -1.79 12.19
N LYS A 135 -14.78 -2.26 12.45
CA LYS A 135 -14.42 -3.10 13.59
C LYS A 135 -13.35 -2.41 14.41
N PHE A 136 -13.51 -2.46 15.72
CA PHE A 136 -12.52 -1.95 16.65
C PHE A 136 -11.68 -3.10 17.21
N LEU A 137 -10.35 -2.94 17.28
CA LEU A 137 -9.42 -3.92 17.84
C LEU A 137 -8.31 -3.24 18.64
N HIS A 138 -7.96 -3.81 19.80
CA HIS A 138 -6.74 -3.47 20.51
C HIS A 138 -5.51 -4.11 19.85
N GLU A 139 -4.33 -3.46 19.95
CA GLU A 139 -3.08 -3.95 19.37
C GLU A 139 -2.70 -5.36 19.84
N LYS A 140 -2.98 -5.68 21.09
CA LYS A 140 -2.65 -6.98 21.71
C LYS A 140 -3.58 -8.11 21.31
N ASP A 141 -4.58 -7.84 20.49
CA ASP A 141 -5.55 -8.85 20.09
C ASP A 141 -4.99 -9.71 18.95
N VAL A 142 -5.10 -11.03 19.07
CA VAL A 142 -4.70 -11.97 18.00
C VAL A 142 -5.44 -11.69 16.69
N GLU A 143 -6.71 -11.28 16.79
CA GLU A 143 -7.51 -10.89 15.63
C GLU A 143 -6.94 -9.64 14.91
N HIS A 144 -6.32 -8.73 15.65
CA HIS A 144 -5.62 -7.58 15.10
C HIS A 144 -4.47 -8.02 14.19
N ALA A 145 -3.62 -8.93 14.64
CA ALA A 145 -2.52 -9.47 13.83
C ALA A 145 -3.02 -10.18 12.56
N TYR A 146 -4.16 -10.88 12.65
CA TYR A 146 -4.79 -11.53 11.50
C TYR A 146 -5.28 -10.52 10.45
N TYR A 147 -5.99 -9.46 10.87
CA TYR A 147 -6.42 -8.39 9.96
C TYR A 147 -5.23 -7.62 9.39
N GLU A 148 -4.14 -7.44 10.15
CA GLU A 148 -2.88 -6.86 9.65
C GLU A 148 -2.34 -7.68 8.50
N ALA A 149 -2.17 -9.00 8.72
CA ALA A 149 -1.66 -9.89 7.70
C ALA A 149 -2.52 -9.88 6.43
N ILE A 150 -3.86 -9.90 6.58
CA ILE A 150 -4.77 -9.80 5.42
C ILE A 150 -4.59 -8.46 4.69
N TYR A 151 -4.52 -7.36 5.42
CA TYR A 151 -4.35 -6.03 4.81
C TYR A 151 -3.04 -5.94 4.03
N GLU A 152 -1.93 -6.39 4.62
CA GLU A 152 -0.63 -6.44 3.95
C GLU A 152 -0.69 -7.28 2.66
N MET A 153 -1.34 -8.44 2.68
CA MET A 153 -1.55 -9.27 1.48
C MET A 153 -2.36 -8.54 0.38
N VAL A 154 -3.26 -7.64 0.76
CA VAL A 154 -4.11 -6.90 -0.19
C VAL A 154 -3.39 -5.70 -0.79
N VAL A 155 -2.48 -5.07 -0.06
CA VAL A 155 -1.85 -3.80 -0.48
C VAL A 155 -0.43 -3.96 -1.00
N ARG A 156 0.25 -5.08 -0.70
CA ARG A 156 1.62 -5.33 -1.15
C ARG A 156 1.70 -6.31 -2.30
N ASP A 157 2.81 -6.26 -3.03
CA ASP A 157 3.21 -7.28 -3.99
C ASP A 157 3.79 -8.48 -3.23
N GLY A 158 3.21 -9.66 -3.42
CA GLY A 158 3.56 -10.86 -2.67
C GLY A 158 5.00 -11.36 -2.87
N LEU A 159 5.69 -10.92 -3.93
CA LEU A 159 7.07 -11.28 -4.20
C LEU A 159 8.06 -10.30 -3.57
N THR A 160 7.83 -9.00 -3.76
CA THR A 160 8.79 -7.94 -3.45
C THR A 160 8.51 -7.22 -2.12
N GLY A 161 7.30 -7.34 -1.58
CA GLY A 161 6.90 -6.71 -0.32
C GLY A 161 6.63 -5.21 -0.39
N ILE A 162 6.94 -4.51 -1.50
CA ILE A 162 6.55 -3.12 -1.72
C ILE A 162 5.08 -3.02 -2.12
N PHE A 163 4.53 -1.81 -2.27
CA PHE A 163 3.13 -1.68 -2.68
C PHE A 163 2.85 -2.39 -4.00
N ASN A 164 1.65 -2.97 -4.11
CA ASN A 164 1.17 -3.50 -5.38
C ASN A 164 0.56 -2.39 -6.26
N ARG A 165 0.30 -2.72 -7.52
CA ARG A 165 -0.31 -1.82 -8.51
C ARG A 165 -1.58 -1.15 -7.98
N ARG A 166 -2.49 -1.93 -7.36
CA ARG A 166 -3.78 -1.42 -6.89
C ARG A 166 -3.60 -0.34 -5.82
N LYS A 167 -2.78 -0.60 -4.81
CA LYS A 167 -2.51 0.35 -3.71
C LYS A 167 -1.84 1.62 -4.23
N PHE A 168 -0.88 1.48 -5.15
CA PHE A 168 -0.20 2.60 -5.78
C PHE A 168 -1.17 3.56 -6.47
N PHE A 169 -2.09 3.04 -7.29
CA PHE A 169 -3.05 3.90 -7.99
C PHE A 169 -4.11 4.50 -7.05
N GLU A 170 -4.50 3.79 -6.01
CA GLU A 170 -5.43 4.29 -5.00
C GLU A 170 -4.85 5.48 -4.23
N GLU A 171 -3.64 5.35 -3.69
CA GLU A 171 -2.97 6.45 -2.97
C GLU A 171 -2.50 7.55 -3.92
N GLY A 172 -1.99 7.18 -5.09
CA GLY A 172 -1.56 8.14 -6.10
C GLY A 172 -2.66 9.07 -6.58
N ALA A 173 -3.90 8.59 -6.67
CA ALA A 173 -5.05 9.44 -6.99
C ALA A 173 -5.32 10.49 -5.88
N ARG A 174 -5.08 10.15 -4.62
CA ARG A 174 -5.20 11.08 -3.49
C ARG A 174 -4.10 12.14 -3.51
N GLU A 175 -2.85 11.72 -3.73
CA GLU A 175 -1.71 12.65 -3.82
C GLU A 175 -1.85 13.59 -5.03
N LEU A 176 -2.35 13.10 -6.17
CA LEU A 176 -2.67 13.94 -7.32
C LEU A 176 -3.70 15.03 -6.96
N ALA A 177 -4.81 14.64 -6.34
CA ALA A 177 -5.85 15.58 -5.93
C ALA A 177 -5.32 16.61 -4.92
N ARG A 178 -4.42 16.18 -4.02
CA ARG A 178 -3.75 17.06 -3.06
C ARG A 178 -2.79 18.02 -3.75
N ALA A 179 -1.96 17.54 -4.67
CA ALA A 179 -1.02 18.35 -5.45
C ALA A 179 -1.75 19.42 -6.26
N GLN A 180 -2.82 19.06 -6.97
CA GLN A 180 -3.65 19.98 -7.74
C GLN A 180 -4.31 21.06 -6.88
N ARG A 181 -4.89 20.65 -5.72
CA ARG A 181 -5.55 21.58 -4.80
C ARG A 181 -4.62 22.66 -4.26
N HIS A 182 -3.38 22.28 -3.98
CA HIS A 182 -2.40 23.15 -3.32
C HIS A 182 -1.35 23.73 -4.26
N GLY A 183 -1.41 23.43 -5.56
CA GLY A 183 -0.43 23.87 -6.55
C GLY A 183 0.98 23.34 -6.26
N ARG A 184 1.08 22.10 -5.71
CA ARG A 184 2.36 21.50 -5.37
C ARG A 184 2.88 20.61 -6.50
N ALA A 185 4.20 20.53 -6.62
CA ALA A 185 4.82 19.62 -7.56
C ALA A 185 4.50 18.15 -7.22
N LEU A 186 4.36 17.33 -8.23
CA LEU A 186 4.20 15.88 -8.11
C LEU A 186 4.91 15.23 -9.30
N SER A 187 5.83 14.33 -9.04
CA SER A 187 6.57 13.63 -10.09
C SER A 187 6.33 12.13 -10.03
N PHE A 188 6.42 11.51 -11.19
CA PHE A 188 6.27 10.07 -11.40
C PHE A 188 7.54 9.51 -12.05
N VAL A 189 8.10 8.48 -11.43
CA VAL A 189 9.27 7.74 -11.94
C VAL A 189 8.78 6.35 -12.33
N LEU A 190 8.92 5.96 -13.57
CA LEU A 190 8.61 4.63 -14.10
C LEU A 190 9.90 3.93 -14.47
N LEU A 191 10.17 2.79 -13.84
CA LEU A 191 11.38 1.99 -14.02
C LEU A 191 11.00 0.62 -14.60
N ASP A 192 11.80 0.14 -15.55
CA ASP A 192 11.69 -1.18 -16.13
C ASP A 192 13.08 -1.83 -16.23
N LEU A 193 13.17 -3.10 -15.81
CA LEU A 193 14.44 -3.83 -15.83
C LEU A 193 14.80 -4.27 -17.27
N ASP A 194 15.96 -3.84 -17.71
CA ASP A 194 16.43 -4.11 -19.07
C ASP A 194 16.67 -5.61 -19.29
N HIS A 195 16.11 -6.14 -20.38
CA HIS A 195 16.29 -7.53 -20.78
C HIS A 195 15.89 -8.58 -19.74
N PHE A 196 15.02 -8.25 -18.78
CA PHE A 196 14.64 -9.14 -17.69
C PHE A 196 14.05 -10.47 -18.16
N LYS A 197 13.30 -10.44 -19.28
CA LYS A 197 12.80 -11.67 -19.91
C LYS A 197 13.90 -12.68 -20.21
N ARG A 198 15.10 -12.20 -20.62
CA ARG A 198 16.25 -13.07 -20.89
C ARG A 198 16.73 -13.79 -19.62
N VAL A 199 16.69 -13.11 -18.47
CA VAL A 199 17.02 -13.73 -17.17
C VAL A 199 16.07 -14.89 -16.89
N ASN A 200 14.77 -14.70 -17.09
CA ASN A 200 13.77 -15.75 -16.92
C ASN A 200 13.95 -16.90 -17.91
N ASP A 201 14.21 -16.58 -19.18
CA ASP A 201 14.35 -17.59 -20.24
C ASP A 201 15.64 -18.43 -20.07
N GLU A 202 16.74 -17.85 -19.61
CA GLU A 202 18.04 -18.52 -19.44
C GLU A 202 18.18 -19.25 -18.08
N LEU A 203 17.66 -18.67 -16.99
CA LEU A 203 17.88 -19.14 -15.62
C LEU A 203 16.61 -19.62 -14.90
N GLY A 204 15.44 -19.44 -15.54
CA GLY A 204 14.14 -19.80 -14.99
C GLY A 204 13.52 -18.74 -14.08
N HIS A 205 12.21 -18.88 -13.86
CA HIS A 205 11.43 -17.88 -13.11
C HIS A 205 11.88 -17.70 -11.65
N LEU A 206 12.39 -18.74 -11.00
CA LEU A 206 12.90 -18.61 -9.62
C LEU A 206 14.12 -17.68 -9.53
N ALA A 207 14.98 -17.70 -10.54
CA ALA A 207 16.11 -16.78 -10.64
C ALA A 207 15.64 -15.34 -10.86
N GLY A 208 14.65 -15.14 -11.75
CA GLY A 208 14.00 -13.85 -11.94
C GLY A 208 13.33 -13.32 -10.69
N ASP A 209 12.63 -14.16 -9.95
CA ASP A 209 12.01 -13.80 -8.67
C ASP A 209 13.05 -13.37 -7.63
N SER A 210 14.19 -14.08 -7.55
CA SER A 210 15.33 -13.67 -6.70
C SER A 210 15.87 -12.30 -7.11
N ALA A 211 16.07 -12.06 -8.41
CA ALA A 211 16.52 -10.78 -8.92
C ALA A 211 15.57 -9.63 -8.56
N LEU A 212 14.24 -9.82 -8.75
CA LEU A 212 13.23 -8.81 -8.40
C LEU A 212 13.25 -8.43 -6.92
N LYS A 213 13.39 -9.43 -6.03
CA LYS A 213 13.53 -9.18 -4.58
C LYS A 213 14.77 -8.34 -4.27
N GLN A 214 15.90 -8.72 -4.81
CA GLN A 214 17.18 -8.03 -4.57
C GLN A 214 17.19 -6.62 -5.17
N VAL A 215 16.63 -6.43 -6.38
CA VAL A 215 16.43 -5.09 -6.98
C VAL A 215 15.61 -4.22 -6.03
N THR A 216 14.50 -4.74 -5.55
CA THR A 216 13.65 -4.00 -4.61
C THR A 216 14.39 -3.62 -3.35
N GLN A 217 15.07 -4.56 -2.69
CA GLN A 217 15.86 -4.32 -1.48
C GLN A 217 16.96 -3.27 -1.70
N ARG A 218 17.58 -3.30 -2.87
CA ARG A 218 18.64 -2.35 -3.23
C ARG A 218 18.13 -0.94 -3.48
N LEU A 219 16.96 -0.80 -4.11
CA LEU A 219 16.37 0.50 -4.44
C LEU A 219 15.57 1.15 -3.30
N LEU A 220 14.99 0.34 -2.42
CA LEU A 220 14.13 0.78 -1.34
C LEU A 220 14.75 1.86 -0.43
N PRO A 221 16.04 1.81 -0.03
CA PRO A 221 16.67 2.85 0.80
C PRO A 221 16.77 4.23 0.14
N LEU A 222 16.55 4.34 -1.17
CA LEU A 222 16.52 5.62 -1.88
C LEU A 222 15.16 6.32 -1.82
N VAL A 223 14.10 5.58 -1.50
CA VAL A 223 12.72 6.05 -1.47
C VAL A 223 12.41 6.63 -0.10
N ARG A 224 11.87 7.84 -0.07
CA ARG A 224 11.47 8.52 1.17
C ARG A 224 10.14 7.97 1.69
N THR A 225 9.86 8.27 2.94
CA THR A 225 8.63 7.83 3.61
C THR A 225 7.36 8.35 2.96
N GLU A 226 7.39 9.60 2.48
CA GLU A 226 6.26 10.24 1.81
C GLU A 226 6.08 9.78 0.35
N GLU A 227 7.04 9.07 -0.21
CA GLU A 227 7.01 8.57 -1.58
C GLU A 227 6.36 7.18 -1.64
N LEU A 228 5.63 6.90 -2.71
CA LEU A 228 5.01 5.60 -2.93
C LEU A 228 5.88 4.78 -3.87
N PHE A 229 6.42 3.67 -3.40
CA PHE A 229 7.17 2.72 -4.22
C PHE A 229 6.36 1.44 -4.42
N ALA A 230 6.17 1.04 -5.67
CA ALA A 230 5.34 -0.10 -6.03
C ALA A 230 5.89 -0.90 -7.20
N ARG A 231 5.54 -2.18 -7.24
CA ARG A 231 5.63 -3.01 -8.42
C ARG A 231 4.31 -2.97 -9.17
N ILE A 232 4.31 -2.44 -10.40
CA ILE A 232 3.09 -2.21 -11.17
C ILE A 232 2.92 -3.15 -12.36
N GLY A 233 3.96 -3.91 -12.68
CA GLY A 233 4.00 -4.91 -13.74
C GLY A 233 4.94 -6.05 -13.37
N GLY A 234 5.24 -6.93 -14.33
CA GLY A 234 6.14 -8.08 -14.12
C GLY A 234 7.55 -7.64 -13.70
N GLU A 235 8.14 -6.74 -14.45
CA GLU A 235 9.48 -6.17 -14.26
C GLU A 235 9.47 -4.64 -14.15
N GLU A 236 8.26 -4.08 -13.95
CA GLU A 236 8.01 -2.64 -13.90
C GLU A 236 7.78 -2.17 -12.47
N PHE A 237 8.48 -1.12 -12.10
CA PHE A 237 8.37 -0.45 -10.81
C PHE A 237 7.99 1.01 -10.99
N ALA A 238 7.28 1.57 -10.04
CA ALA A 238 6.90 2.98 -10.06
C ALA A 238 7.20 3.65 -8.72
N VAL A 239 7.67 4.90 -8.78
CA VAL A 239 7.75 5.78 -7.61
C VAL A 239 6.92 7.03 -7.88
N LEU A 240 6.02 7.36 -6.96
CA LEU A 240 5.34 8.65 -6.96
C LEU A 240 5.97 9.52 -5.89
N CYS A 241 6.40 10.72 -6.29
CA CYS A 241 7.18 11.65 -5.47
C CYS A 241 6.37 12.93 -5.22
N PRO A 242 5.61 13.02 -4.10
CA PRO A 242 4.93 14.24 -3.68
C PRO A 242 5.94 15.38 -3.43
N GLU A 243 5.49 16.60 -3.67
CA GLU A 243 6.27 17.83 -3.43
C GLU A 243 7.66 17.84 -4.10
N THR A 244 7.80 17.08 -5.19
CA THR A 244 9.06 16.87 -5.92
C THR A 244 8.88 17.28 -7.37
N ASP A 245 9.71 18.24 -7.81
CA ASP A 245 9.79 18.73 -9.19
C ASP A 245 10.55 17.74 -10.10
N LEU A 246 10.53 18.01 -11.41
CA LEU A 246 11.19 17.16 -12.40
C LEU A 246 12.70 17.01 -12.16
N GLU A 247 13.39 18.07 -11.76
CA GLU A 247 14.85 18.03 -11.57
C GLU A 247 15.23 17.08 -10.42
N ARG A 248 14.52 17.19 -9.29
CA ARG A 248 14.74 16.32 -8.13
C ARG A 248 14.35 14.86 -8.42
N ALA A 249 13.25 14.67 -9.17
CA ALA A 249 12.84 13.34 -9.60
C ALA A 249 13.86 12.70 -10.56
N LEU A 250 14.48 13.47 -11.46
CA LEU A 250 15.57 13.00 -12.32
C LEU A 250 16.80 12.61 -11.52
N VAL A 251 17.12 13.35 -10.46
CA VAL A 251 18.24 12.99 -9.56
C VAL A 251 17.96 11.66 -8.84
N LEU A 252 16.73 11.45 -8.36
CA LEU A 252 16.32 10.17 -7.76
C LEU A 252 16.42 9.05 -8.79
N ALA A 253 15.84 9.24 -9.97
CA ALA A 253 15.84 8.26 -11.05
C ALA A 253 17.25 7.84 -11.46
N GLU A 254 18.17 8.81 -11.58
CA GLU A 254 19.58 8.50 -11.92
C GLU A 254 20.31 7.76 -10.80
N LYS A 255 20.01 8.06 -9.51
CA LYS A 255 20.53 7.27 -8.39
C LYS A 255 19.99 5.83 -8.44
N MET A 256 18.70 5.65 -8.69
CA MET A 256 18.07 4.33 -8.83
C MET A 256 18.72 3.54 -9.98
N ARG A 257 18.87 4.16 -11.16
CA ARG A 257 19.52 3.53 -12.30
C ARG A 257 20.94 3.05 -11.98
N ARG A 258 21.78 3.93 -11.41
CA ARG A 258 23.15 3.58 -11.04
C ARG A 258 23.21 2.47 -10.01
N LEU A 259 22.37 2.55 -9.00
CA LEU A 259 22.35 1.56 -7.92
C LEU A 259 21.81 0.21 -8.42
N CYS A 260 20.84 0.21 -9.33
CA CYS A 260 20.35 -1.01 -9.98
C CYS A 260 21.47 -1.77 -10.69
N GLY A 261 22.31 -1.09 -11.47
CA GLY A 261 23.41 -1.70 -12.23
C GLY A 261 24.77 -1.75 -11.52
N SER A 262 24.85 -1.40 -10.23
CA SER A 262 26.13 -1.24 -9.53
C SER A 262 26.87 -2.56 -9.27
N GLU A 263 26.14 -3.63 -9.02
CA GLU A 263 26.67 -4.94 -8.66
C GLU A 263 25.77 -6.05 -9.24
N PRO A 264 26.32 -7.21 -9.56
CA PRO A 264 25.52 -8.37 -9.95
C PRO A 264 24.51 -8.78 -8.88
N TYR A 265 23.52 -9.53 -9.30
CA TYR A 265 22.49 -10.13 -8.46
C TYR A 265 22.72 -11.63 -8.36
N ASP A 266 22.68 -12.18 -7.15
CA ASP A 266 22.72 -13.64 -6.96
C ASP A 266 21.35 -14.26 -7.27
N CYS A 267 21.31 -15.00 -8.36
CA CYS A 267 20.11 -15.67 -8.84
C CYS A 267 20.21 -17.20 -8.63
N GLY A 268 20.39 -17.64 -7.39
CA GLY A 268 20.48 -19.07 -7.06
C GLY A 268 21.83 -19.69 -7.42
N GLY A 269 22.91 -18.95 -7.21
CA GLY A 269 24.30 -19.35 -7.49
C GLY A 269 24.83 -18.88 -8.87
N ALA A 270 24.00 -18.23 -9.68
CA ALA A 270 24.42 -17.51 -10.89
C ALA A 270 24.40 -16.00 -10.64
N GLU A 271 25.51 -15.32 -10.93
CA GLU A 271 25.59 -13.87 -10.87
C GLU A 271 25.06 -13.24 -12.18
N VAL A 272 24.08 -12.35 -12.06
CA VAL A 272 23.44 -11.69 -13.21
C VAL A 272 23.54 -10.16 -13.08
N SER A 273 24.09 -9.51 -14.10
CA SER A 273 24.07 -8.05 -14.21
C SER A 273 22.75 -7.60 -14.84
N ILE A 274 22.02 -6.74 -14.12
CA ILE A 274 20.75 -6.19 -14.58
C ILE A 274 20.84 -4.67 -14.51
N THR A 275 20.51 -3.99 -15.62
CA THR A 275 20.33 -2.54 -15.68
C THR A 275 18.85 -2.19 -15.74
N CYS A 276 18.52 -0.92 -15.64
CA CYS A 276 17.14 -0.46 -15.81
C CYS A 276 17.07 0.80 -16.67
N SER A 277 15.99 0.91 -17.41
CA SER A 277 15.60 2.14 -18.11
C SER A 277 14.51 2.85 -17.30
N ILE A 278 14.55 4.17 -17.28
CA ILE A 278 13.64 4.97 -16.44
C ILE A 278 13.06 6.13 -17.24
N GLY A 279 11.73 6.28 -17.15
CA GLY A 279 11.00 7.46 -17.61
C GLY A 279 10.52 8.29 -16.43
N VAL A 280 10.66 9.61 -16.51
CA VAL A 280 10.25 10.55 -15.44
C VAL A 280 9.29 11.58 -16.03
N ALA A 281 8.19 11.86 -15.33
CA ALA A 281 7.24 12.90 -15.67
C ALA A 281 6.88 13.74 -14.44
N GLU A 282 6.68 15.02 -14.63
CA GLU A 282 6.12 15.95 -13.64
C GLU A 282 4.66 16.25 -13.99
N LEU A 283 3.83 16.45 -12.98
CA LEU A 283 2.44 16.84 -13.13
C LEU A 283 2.33 18.17 -13.88
N ALA A 284 1.64 18.16 -15.00
CA ALA A 284 1.34 19.34 -15.79
C ALA A 284 -0.14 19.77 -15.59
N PRO A 285 -0.47 21.07 -15.80
CA PRO A 285 -1.81 21.61 -15.53
C PRO A 285 -2.94 20.89 -16.27
N GLU A 286 -2.68 20.36 -17.46
CA GLU A 286 -3.64 19.63 -18.30
C GLU A 286 -3.89 18.18 -17.84
N MET A 287 -3.06 17.63 -16.97
CA MET A 287 -3.21 16.30 -16.47
C MET A 287 -4.25 16.26 -15.34
N SER A 288 -5.31 15.51 -15.54
CA SER A 288 -6.43 15.42 -14.60
C SER A 288 -6.47 14.10 -13.83
N ARG A 289 -5.75 13.09 -14.30
CA ARG A 289 -5.73 11.73 -13.74
C ARG A 289 -4.31 11.22 -13.61
N LEU A 290 -4.11 10.31 -12.67
CA LEU A 290 -2.78 9.68 -12.45
C LEU A 290 -2.29 8.94 -13.69
N GLU A 291 -3.22 8.39 -14.48
CA GLU A 291 -2.90 7.70 -15.73
C GLU A 291 -2.34 8.65 -16.81
N ASP A 292 -2.61 9.96 -16.72
CA ASP A 292 -2.01 10.95 -17.64
C ASP A 292 -0.52 11.10 -17.34
N LEU A 293 -0.17 11.17 -16.04
CA LEU A 293 1.20 11.25 -15.57
C LEU A 293 1.96 9.95 -15.87
N LEU A 294 1.33 8.77 -15.64
CA LEU A 294 1.89 7.48 -16.03
C LEU A 294 2.19 7.42 -17.53
N ARG A 295 1.24 7.83 -18.39
CA ARG A 295 1.46 7.83 -19.85
C ARG A 295 2.60 8.74 -20.28
N ALA A 296 2.79 9.86 -19.60
CA ALA A 296 3.92 10.74 -19.88
C ALA A 296 5.25 10.08 -19.52
N ALA A 297 5.35 9.45 -18.34
CA ALA A 297 6.51 8.70 -17.91
C ALA A 297 6.79 7.48 -18.81
N ASP A 298 5.74 6.77 -19.26
CA ASP A 298 5.86 5.61 -20.15
C ASP A 298 6.45 6.00 -21.52
N ARG A 299 6.01 7.13 -22.10
CA ARG A 299 6.62 7.65 -23.34
C ARG A 299 8.09 7.95 -23.16
N ALA A 300 8.48 8.54 -22.02
CA ALA A 300 9.88 8.81 -21.71
C ALA A 300 10.69 7.51 -21.51
N LEU A 301 10.13 6.52 -20.84
CA LEU A 301 10.71 5.19 -20.70
C LEU A 301 10.92 4.50 -22.06
N TYR A 302 9.94 4.60 -22.95
CA TYR A 302 10.05 4.07 -24.30
C TYR A 302 11.23 4.71 -25.08
N VAL A 303 11.41 6.03 -24.94
CA VAL A 303 12.58 6.72 -25.52
C VAL A 303 13.88 6.19 -24.92
N ALA A 304 13.94 6.03 -23.57
CA ALA A 304 15.11 5.49 -22.88
C ALA A 304 15.49 4.10 -23.42
N LYS A 305 14.49 3.21 -23.60
CA LYS A 305 14.70 1.86 -24.14
C LYS A 305 15.21 1.89 -25.59
N ASN A 306 14.66 2.76 -26.45
CA ASN A 306 15.04 2.85 -27.88
C ASN A 306 16.43 3.48 -28.08
N GLU A 307 16.87 4.36 -27.20
CA GLU A 307 18.18 4.99 -27.29
C GLU A 307 19.32 4.09 -26.75
N GLY A 308 19.06 2.86 -26.41
CA GLY A 308 20.07 1.86 -26.01
C GLY A 308 20.01 1.47 -24.53
N ARG A 309 18.90 1.74 -23.84
CA ARG A 309 18.64 1.32 -22.46
C ARG A 309 19.61 1.93 -21.43
N ASP A 310 19.57 1.42 -20.19
CA ASP A 310 20.40 1.84 -19.06
C ASP A 310 20.52 3.37 -18.97
N ARG A 311 19.38 4.05 -18.95
CA ARG A 311 19.30 5.52 -18.91
C ARG A 311 17.99 6.05 -18.37
N VAL A 312 18.02 7.32 -18.00
CA VAL A 312 16.87 8.09 -17.60
C VAL A 312 16.45 9.04 -18.73
N ARG A 313 15.13 9.19 -18.95
CA ARG A 313 14.56 10.21 -19.83
C ARG A 313 13.41 10.92 -19.14
N ALA A 314 13.36 12.25 -19.34
CA ALA A 314 12.23 13.05 -18.92
C ALA A 314 11.14 13.06 -20.00
N ALA A 315 9.88 13.11 -19.59
CA ALA A 315 8.78 13.44 -20.48
C ALA A 315 8.98 14.87 -21.03
N ALA A 316 8.73 15.07 -22.31
CA ALA A 316 8.75 16.41 -22.89
C ALA A 316 7.67 17.25 -22.19
N ARG A 317 8.03 18.46 -21.74
CA ARG A 317 7.05 19.45 -21.33
C ARG A 317 6.23 19.84 -22.58
N VAL A 318 4.91 19.74 -22.48
CA VAL A 318 4.05 20.33 -23.49
C VAL A 318 4.15 21.85 -23.30
N GLU A 319 4.91 22.51 -24.15
CA GLU A 319 4.91 23.98 -24.18
C GLU A 319 3.50 24.40 -24.63
N THR A 320 2.73 24.93 -23.69
CA THR A 320 1.49 25.66 -24.01
C THR A 320 1.88 26.96 -24.69
N SER A 321 1.67 26.98 -26.01
CA SER A 321 1.79 28.20 -26.82
C SER A 321 0.70 29.20 -26.47
#